data_728f946165d91bdfee273c9430510348
#
_entry.id   728f946165d91bdfee273c9430510348
#
_cell.length_a   1.000
_cell.length_b   1.000
_cell.length_c   1.000
_cell.angle_alpha   90.00
_cell.angle_beta   90.00
_cell.angle_gamma   90.00
#
_symmetry.space_group_name_H-M   'P 1'
#
loop_
_entity.id
_entity.type
_entity.pdbx_description
1 polymer ?
#
loop_
_entity_poly.entity_id
_entity_poly.type
_entity_poly.pdbx_seq_one_letter_code
_entity_poly.pdbx_strand_id
1 'polypeptide(L)'
;MTATIEAPPTLAPFNSQRFGFAAGVVAATVMVLVIAVLRGLSSVSSLPEVIAEGLLARMPGALFSAVLDALQHAAKPLFYLAIIIGMLVVGGLLGRWYGGQPGWLRAARIVLGAWLLFGLVVYTLLGAGIFGQSLQAGPIWHALSLLVVFASYGVALVIAHALLAERASGVVSVSRREMLRSAGAVLVGTVALGGAWRALAGGSEADTVATPAVLPGPAAAATAPNAPPFDLKGLSPEVTPTEDFYTVSKNFIDPSVSGGAWHLKIDGLVDRPIEYTLADLKAMPISEGYYTLMCISNEIGGDLWGNANWRGVKLRYLLEQAGVHADAYKAVFTAADDYKDSVVLDRAMHPDTLLAWEMNGKPLLREHGFPARLLIPGIYGMKNVKWLTGVSIVANDFKGFWQQQGWDDAAPYQTESRIDVPRGRASLSAGALSVGGVTYAGDRGIKSVEVSTDQGRTWQAAQVKPGLSPYTWQLWRADLQVDHNVKDVRVRATDGQGRPQTREETPPFPSGATGYHSVTIAVS
;
A
#
# COMPACT_ATOMS: atom_id res chain seq x y z
N MET A 1 -74.99 -26.56 -26.56
CA MET A 1 -73.66 -26.60 -25.91
C MET A 1 -72.87 -25.37 -26.36
N THR A 2 -72.91 -24.31 -25.60
CA THR A 2 -72.19 -23.05 -25.81
C THR A 2 -70.86 -23.15 -25.09
N ALA A 3 -69.79 -23.26 -25.86
CA ALA A 3 -68.41 -23.27 -25.30
C ALA A 3 -68.07 -21.86 -24.83
N THR A 4 -67.90 -21.67 -23.54
CA THR A 4 -67.32 -20.50 -22.92
C THR A 4 -65.85 -20.44 -23.26
N ILE A 5 -65.45 -19.46 -24.07
CA ILE A 5 -64.05 -19.13 -24.34
C ILE A 5 -63.53 -18.44 -23.08
N GLU A 6 -62.70 -19.15 -22.31
CA GLU A 6 -61.95 -18.54 -21.22
C GLU A 6 -61.03 -17.43 -21.80
N ALA A 7 -61.15 -16.21 -21.25
CA ALA A 7 -60.26 -15.14 -21.59
C ALA A 7 -58.83 -15.50 -21.18
N PRO A 8 -57.80 -15.19 -22.01
CA PRO A 8 -56.43 -15.50 -21.68
C PRO A 8 -56.04 -14.77 -20.37
N PRO A 9 -55.19 -15.41 -19.54
CA PRO A 9 -54.75 -14.81 -18.28
C PRO A 9 -54.16 -13.42 -18.51
N THR A 10 -54.69 -12.41 -17.84
CA THR A 10 -54.17 -11.05 -17.86
C THR A 10 -52.77 -11.08 -17.27
N LEU A 11 -51.74 -10.89 -18.15
CA LEU A 11 -50.38 -10.71 -17.72
C LEU A 11 -50.32 -9.54 -16.71
N ALA A 12 -49.68 -9.78 -15.56
CA ALA A 12 -49.48 -8.77 -14.55
C ALA A 12 -48.89 -7.50 -15.17
N PRO A 13 -49.31 -6.29 -14.76
CA PRO A 13 -48.82 -5.05 -15.39
C PRO A 13 -47.30 -4.98 -15.32
N PHE A 14 -46.69 -4.71 -16.48
CA PHE A 14 -45.23 -4.61 -16.65
C PHE A 14 -44.68 -3.52 -15.74
N ASN A 15 -43.98 -3.91 -14.66
CA ASN A 15 -43.35 -2.95 -13.75
C ASN A 15 -41.96 -2.55 -14.27
N SER A 16 -41.92 -1.60 -15.20
CA SER A 16 -40.70 -1.10 -15.87
C SER A 16 -39.62 -0.61 -14.89
N GLN A 17 -40.00 -0.14 -13.70
CA GLN A 17 -39.06 0.34 -12.70
C GLN A 17 -38.33 -0.79 -11.97
N ARG A 18 -38.97 -1.93 -11.71
CA ARG A 18 -38.29 -3.12 -11.11
C ARG A 18 -37.31 -3.72 -12.09
N PHE A 19 -37.67 -3.86 -13.35
CA PHE A 19 -36.75 -4.30 -14.39
C PHE A 19 -35.61 -3.30 -14.61
N GLY A 20 -35.90 -1.99 -14.50
CA GLY A 20 -34.90 -0.94 -14.56
C GLY A 20 -33.84 -1.08 -13.47
N PHE A 21 -34.22 -1.40 -12.23
CA PHE A 21 -33.26 -1.61 -11.14
C PHE A 21 -32.36 -2.83 -11.43
N ALA A 22 -32.92 -3.96 -11.82
CA ALA A 22 -32.16 -5.16 -12.16
C ALA A 22 -31.21 -4.91 -13.37
N ALA A 23 -31.70 -4.21 -14.41
CA ALA A 23 -30.87 -3.82 -15.55
C ALA A 23 -29.71 -2.91 -15.12
N GLY A 24 -29.95 -1.98 -14.20
CA GLY A 24 -28.95 -1.09 -13.62
C GLY A 24 -27.86 -1.82 -12.83
N VAL A 25 -28.24 -2.85 -12.04
CA VAL A 25 -27.27 -3.70 -11.32
C VAL A 25 -26.42 -4.49 -12.33
N VAL A 26 -27.03 -5.10 -13.37
CA VAL A 26 -26.28 -5.80 -14.42
C VAL A 26 -25.32 -4.85 -15.13
N ALA A 27 -25.78 -3.64 -15.48
CA ALA A 27 -24.95 -2.63 -16.13
C ALA A 27 -23.77 -2.19 -15.24
N ALA A 28 -24.01 -1.98 -13.96
CA ALA A 28 -22.95 -1.66 -13.01
C ALA A 28 -21.94 -2.80 -12.84
N THR A 29 -22.39 -4.06 -12.88
CA THR A 29 -21.49 -5.22 -12.89
C THR A 29 -20.59 -5.22 -14.13
N VAL A 30 -21.16 -4.97 -15.32
CA VAL A 30 -20.36 -4.82 -16.56
C VAL A 30 -19.37 -3.67 -16.43
N MET A 31 -19.78 -2.53 -15.90
CA MET A 31 -18.90 -1.40 -15.64
C MET A 31 -17.73 -1.75 -14.72
N VAL A 32 -17.98 -2.47 -13.63
CA VAL A 32 -16.91 -2.94 -12.71
C VAL A 32 -15.93 -3.88 -13.42
N LEU A 33 -16.42 -4.77 -14.29
CA LEU A 33 -15.56 -5.64 -15.10
C LEU A 33 -14.70 -4.82 -16.09
N VAL A 34 -15.27 -3.81 -16.74
CA VAL A 34 -14.52 -2.89 -17.63
C VAL A 34 -13.45 -2.14 -16.85
N ILE A 35 -13.77 -1.66 -15.63
CA ILE A 35 -12.79 -1.04 -14.73
C ILE A 35 -11.62 -2.00 -14.44
N ALA A 36 -11.91 -3.26 -14.10
CA ALA A 36 -10.87 -4.26 -13.82
C ALA A 36 -9.98 -4.54 -15.04
N VAL A 37 -10.57 -4.62 -16.24
CA VAL A 37 -9.82 -4.81 -17.49
C VAL A 37 -8.95 -3.60 -17.79
N LEU A 38 -9.48 -2.38 -17.72
CA LEU A 38 -8.70 -1.14 -17.93
C LEU A 38 -7.54 -1.06 -16.94
N ARG A 39 -7.78 -1.38 -15.67
CA ARG A 39 -6.74 -1.38 -14.64
C ARG A 39 -5.64 -2.42 -14.91
N GLY A 40 -5.99 -3.58 -15.44
CA GLY A 40 -5.01 -4.60 -15.86
C GLY A 40 -4.20 -4.21 -17.10
N LEU A 41 -4.74 -3.35 -17.96
CA LEU A 41 -4.10 -2.88 -19.19
C LEU A 41 -3.33 -1.57 -19.02
N SER A 42 -3.63 -0.78 -17.97
CA SER A 42 -3.06 0.56 -17.76
C SER A 42 -2.69 0.79 -16.29
N SER A 43 -1.82 1.79 -16.04
CA SER A 43 -1.49 2.27 -14.69
C SER A 43 -2.40 3.42 -14.24
N VAL A 44 -3.42 3.77 -15.02
CA VAL A 44 -4.39 4.82 -14.66
C VAL A 44 -5.19 4.37 -13.45
N SER A 45 -5.22 5.18 -12.39
CA SER A 45 -6.00 4.89 -11.18
C SER A 45 -7.47 4.74 -11.52
N SER A 46 -8.08 3.65 -11.08
CA SER A 46 -9.47 3.35 -11.35
C SER A 46 -10.43 4.20 -10.52
N LEU A 47 -11.67 4.34 -10.97
CA LEU A 47 -12.70 5.09 -10.23
C LEU A 47 -12.86 4.63 -8.76
N PRO A 48 -12.96 3.31 -8.44
CA PRO A 48 -13.03 2.87 -7.05
C PRO A 48 -11.77 3.19 -6.24
N GLU A 49 -10.58 3.14 -6.85
CA GLU A 49 -9.31 3.52 -6.19
C GLU A 49 -9.33 5.00 -5.81
N VAL A 50 -9.68 5.91 -6.75
CA VAL A 50 -9.75 7.36 -6.47
C VAL A 50 -10.77 7.66 -5.37
N ILE A 51 -11.93 6.97 -5.37
CA ILE A 51 -12.92 7.11 -4.29
C ILE A 51 -12.34 6.63 -2.96
N ALA A 52 -11.75 5.45 -2.94
CA ALA A 52 -11.20 4.86 -1.73
C ALA A 52 -10.08 5.69 -1.11
N GLU A 53 -9.12 6.10 -1.93
CA GLU A 53 -7.96 6.91 -1.50
C GLU A 53 -8.40 8.31 -1.06
N GLY A 54 -9.33 8.94 -1.79
CA GLY A 54 -9.85 10.24 -1.43
C GLY A 54 -10.66 10.25 -0.13
N LEU A 55 -11.41 9.18 0.17
CA LEU A 55 -12.08 8.98 1.46
C LEU A 55 -11.06 8.71 2.57
N LEU A 56 -10.07 7.86 2.31
CA LEU A 56 -9.01 7.55 3.26
C LEU A 56 -8.21 8.80 3.65
N ALA A 57 -7.87 9.64 2.67
CA ALA A 57 -7.14 10.90 2.90
C ALA A 57 -7.90 11.90 3.78
N ARG A 58 -9.21 11.72 3.97
CA ARG A 58 -10.08 12.59 4.81
C ARG A 58 -10.50 11.92 6.11
N MET A 59 -10.14 10.67 6.30
CA MET A 59 -10.47 9.92 7.51
C MET A 59 -9.59 10.42 8.67
N PRO A 60 -10.15 10.84 9.82
CA PRO A 60 -9.34 11.19 10.99
C PRO A 60 -8.42 10.03 11.38
N GLY A 61 -7.15 10.34 11.74
CA GLY A 61 -6.14 9.32 12.05
C GLY A 61 -6.55 8.36 13.17
N ALA A 62 -7.26 8.85 14.19
CA ALA A 62 -7.80 8.02 15.27
C ALA A 62 -8.86 7.01 14.78
N LEU A 63 -9.74 7.41 13.84
CA LEU A 63 -10.71 6.51 13.24
C LEU A 63 -10.02 5.49 12.34
N PHE A 64 -9.02 5.92 11.57
CA PHE A 64 -8.20 5.04 10.73
C PHE A 64 -7.50 3.97 11.57
N SER A 65 -6.86 4.36 12.69
CA SER A 65 -6.21 3.42 13.62
C SER A 65 -7.23 2.44 14.19
N ALA A 66 -8.37 2.91 14.72
CA ALA A 66 -9.41 2.04 15.28
C ALA A 66 -9.97 1.03 14.27
N VAL A 67 -10.11 1.42 12.99
CA VAL A 67 -10.54 0.50 11.92
C VAL A 67 -9.46 -0.53 11.61
N LEU A 68 -8.18 -0.12 11.58
CA LEU A 68 -7.06 -1.05 11.39
C LEU A 68 -6.97 -2.04 12.55
N ASP A 69 -7.06 -1.58 13.79
CA ASP A 69 -6.98 -2.43 14.99
C ASP A 69 -8.12 -3.47 15.00
N ALA A 70 -9.34 -3.05 14.62
CA ALA A 70 -10.51 -3.93 14.60
C ALA A 70 -10.51 -4.94 13.44
N LEU A 71 -10.05 -4.56 12.25
CA LEU A 71 -10.19 -5.33 11.02
C LEU A 71 -8.86 -5.84 10.46
N GLN A 72 -7.72 -5.31 10.93
CA GLN A 72 -6.36 -5.71 10.53
C GLN A 72 -6.23 -5.85 8.99
N HIS A 73 -5.78 -6.99 8.52
CA HIS A 73 -5.59 -7.26 7.08
C HIS A 73 -6.89 -7.24 6.27
N ALA A 74 -8.07 -7.41 6.92
CA ALA A 74 -9.37 -7.37 6.27
C ALA A 74 -9.88 -5.94 6.01
N ALA A 75 -9.32 -4.91 6.64
CA ALA A 75 -9.81 -3.52 6.53
C ALA A 75 -9.87 -3.03 5.08
N LYS A 76 -8.77 -3.15 4.34
CA LYS A 76 -8.69 -2.71 2.93
C LYS A 76 -9.66 -3.47 2.01
N PRO A 77 -9.65 -4.82 1.94
CA PRO A 77 -10.55 -5.54 1.05
C PRO A 77 -12.02 -5.29 1.39
N LEU A 78 -12.40 -5.19 2.66
CA LEU A 78 -13.77 -4.88 3.07
C LEU A 78 -14.20 -3.47 2.67
N PHE A 79 -13.32 -2.48 2.83
CA PHE A 79 -13.60 -1.11 2.43
C PHE A 79 -13.77 -0.99 0.90
N TYR A 80 -12.90 -1.63 0.13
CA TYR A 80 -13.01 -1.68 -1.33
C TYR A 80 -14.29 -2.38 -1.79
N LEU A 81 -14.63 -3.50 -1.15
CA LEU A 81 -15.89 -4.23 -1.41
C LEU A 81 -17.10 -3.35 -1.14
N ALA A 82 -17.10 -2.57 -0.05
CA ALA A 82 -18.17 -1.64 0.26
C ALA A 82 -18.36 -0.57 -0.84
N ILE A 83 -17.27 -0.06 -1.42
CA ILE A 83 -17.34 0.86 -2.56
C ILE A 83 -17.96 0.18 -3.79
N ILE A 84 -17.54 -1.04 -4.12
CA ILE A 84 -18.11 -1.80 -5.23
C ILE A 84 -19.61 -2.04 -5.02
N ILE A 85 -20.02 -2.46 -3.83
CA ILE A 85 -21.45 -2.62 -3.49
C ILE A 85 -22.20 -1.29 -3.63
N GLY A 86 -21.61 -0.19 -3.16
CA GLY A 86 -22.17 1.16 -3.35
C GLY A 86 -22.39 1.50 -4.83
N MET A 87 -21.41 1.18 -5.69
CA MET A 87 -21.52 1.38 -7.14
C MET A 87 -22.65 0.53 -7.74
N LEU A 88 -22.82 -0.73 -7.32
CA LEU A 88 -23.92 -1.59 -7.78
C LEU A 88 -25.28 -1.03 -7.36
N VAL A 89 -25.41 -0.56 -6.12
CA VAL A 89 -26.66 0.04 -5.60
C VAL A 89 -26.99 1.33 -6.36
N VAL A 90 -26.04 2.24 -6.51
CA VAL A 90 -26.21 3.49 -7.27
C VAL A 90 -26.57 3.18 -8.73
N GLY A 91 -25.88 2.23 -9.35
CA GLY A 91 -26.20 1.75 -10.68
C GLY A 91 -27.62 1.19 -10.79
N GLY A 92 -28.07 0.40 -9.81
CA GLY A 92 -29.44 -0.08 -9.72
C GLY A 92 -30.48 1.06 -9.63
N LEU A 93 -30.20 2.06 -8.79
CA LEU A 93 -31.09 3.24 -8.64
C LEU A 93 -31.17 4.07 -9.92
N LEU A 94 -30.04 4.31 -10.59
CA LEU A 94 -30.01 4.97 -11.91
C LEU A 94 -30.76 4.15 -12.97
N GLY A 95 -30.62 2.83 -12.95
CA GLY A 95 -31.37 1.92 -13.80
C GLY A 95 -32.88 1.97 -13.54
N ARG A 96 -33.30 2.06 -12.27
CA ARG A 96 -34.72 2.26 -11.90
C ARG A 96 -35.26 3.57 -12.47
N TRP A 97 -34.48 4.66 -12.37
CA TRP A 97 -34.86 5.95 -12.96
C TRP A 97 -34.90 5.88 -14.50
N TYR A 98 -33.94 5.20 -15.13
CA TYR A 98 -33.93 4.93 -16.57
C TYR A 98 -35.20 4.17 -17.01
N GLY A 99 -35.63 3.15 -16.29
CA GLY A 99 -36.78 2.31 -16.61
C GLY A 99 -38.12 3.08 -16.71
N GLY A 100 -38.20 4.29 -16.13
CA GLY A 100 -39.40 5.13 -16.29
C GLY A 100 -39.62 5.67 -17.72
N GLN A 101 -38.55 5.87 -18.51
CA GLN A 101 -38.57 6.29 -19.90
C GLN A 101 -37.31 5.75 -20.60
N PRO A 102 -37.28 4.46 -20.96
CA PRO A 102 -36.09 3.85 -21.53
C PRO A 102 -35.79 4.39 -22.94
N GLY A 103 -34.50 4.49 -23.28
CA GLY A 103 -34.05 4.92 -24.59
C GLY A 103 -32.60 5.40 -24.60
N TRP A 104 -31.96 5.35 -25.77
CA TRP A 104 -30.55 5.71 -25.95
C TRP A 104 -30.21 7.14 -25.50
N LEU A 105 -31.13 8.09 -25.77
CA LEU A 105 -30.93 9.50 -25.41
C LEU A 105 -30.88 9.66 -23.87
N ARG A 106 -31.70 8.92 -23.13
CA ARG A 106 -31.69 8.96 -21.67
C ARG A 106 -30.44 8.28 -21.10
N ALA A 107 -30.02 7.15 -21.67
CA ALA A 107 -28.76 6.51 -21.33
C ALA A 107 -27.56 7.43 -21.58
N ALA A 108 -27.52 8.11 -22.73
CA ALA A 108 -26.47 9.08 -23.04
C ALA A 108 -26.43 10.25 -22.04
N ARG A 109 -27.59 10.76 -21.60
CA ARG A 109 -27.66 11.79 -20.54
C ARG A 109 -27.13 11.31 -19.21
N ILE A 110 -27.40 10.04 -18.81
CA ILE A 110 -26.83 9.42 -17.60
C ILE A 110 -25.32 9.36 -17.74
N VAL A 111 -24.80 8.85 -18.85
CA VAL A 111 -23.36 8.73 -19.13
C VAL A 111 -22.66 10.07 -19.04
N LEU A 112 -23.17 11.07 -19.78
CA LEU A 112 -22.58 12.41 -19.81
C LEU A 112 -22.67 13.09 -18.44
N GLY A 113 -23.82 13.00 -17.77
CA GLY A 113 -24.03 13.57 -16.44
C GLY A 113 -23.11 12.93 -15.41
N ALA A 114 -22.95 11.60 -15.41
CA ALA A 114 -22.01 10.90 -14.53
C ALA A 114 -20.55 11.28 -14.85
N TRP A 115 -20.17 11.31 -16.13
CA TRP A 115 -18.82 11.69 -16.55
C TRP A 115 -18.43 13.09 -16.09
N LEU A 116 -19.33 14.08 -16.27
CA LEU A 116 -19.11 15.45 -15.80
C LEU A 116 -19.12 15.54 -14.27
N LEU A 117 -20.08 14.88 -13.59
CA LEU A 117 -20.17 14.90 -12.14
C LEU A 117 -18.90 14.32 -11.50
N PHE A 118 -18.47 13.16 -11.95
CA PHE A 118 -17.28 12.52 -11.40
C PHE A 118 -16.00 13.27 -11.79
N GLY A 119 -15.84 13.66 -13.04
CA GLY A 119 -14.63 14.36 -13.52
C GLY A 119 -14.46 15.77 -12.94
N LEU A 120 -15.52 16.54 -12.80
CA LEU A 120 -15.45 17.94 -12.34
C LEU A 120 -15.65 18.08 -10.83
N VAL A 121 -16.57 17.31 -10.23
CA VAL A 121 -16.98 17.51 -8.85
C VAL A 121 -16.37 16.46 -7.93
N VAL A 122 -16.64 15.17 -8.17
CA VAL A 122 -16.25 14.10 -7.24
C VAL A 122 -14.72 14.00 -7.17
N TYR A 123 -14.01 13.97 -8.29
CA TYR A 123 -12.55 13.93 -8.33
C TYR A 123 -11.94 15.15 -7.63
N THR A 124 -12.47 16.34 -7.86
CA THR A 124 -12.01 17.58 -7.21
C THR A 124 -12.25 17.52 -5.70
N LEU A 125 -13.43 17.10 -5.27
CA LEU A 125 -13.74 16.93 -3.85
C LEU A 125 -12.87 15.85 -3.17
N LEU A 126 -12.45 14.83 -3.90
CA LEU A 126 -11.58 13.78 -3.40
C LEU A 126 -10.08 14.14 -3.47
N GLY A 127 -9.71 15.32 -3.99
CA GLY A 127 -8.33 15.79 -4.07
C GLY A 127 -7.60 15.38 -5.35
N ALA A 128 -8.26 14.63 -6.22
CA ALA A 128 -7.69 14.23 -7.51
C ALA A 128 -7.65 15.40 -8.55
N GLY A 129 -8.33 16.51 -8.26
CA GLY A 129 -8.46 17.65 -9.18
C GLY A 129 -9.39 17.37 -10.36
N ILE A 130 -9.58 18.37 -11.23
CA ILE A 130 -10.47 18.27 -12.39
C ILE A 130 -9.98 17.15 -13.32
N PHE A 131 -10.83 16.14 -13.53
CA PHE A 131 -10.50 14.93 -14.29
C PHE A 131 -9.17 14.28 -13.93
N GLY A 132 -8.77 14.32 -12.66
CA GLY A 132 -7.52 13.68 -12.22
C GLY A 132 -6.25 14.47 -12.60
N GLN A 133 -6.34 15.79 -12.71
CA GLN A 133 -5.18 16.65 -13.04
C GLN A 133 -4.05 16.56 -12.01
N SER A 134 -4.36 16.20 -10.77
CA SER A 134 -3.39 16.02 -9.69
C SER A 134 -2.83 14.59 -9.61
N LEU A 135 -3.35 13.67 -10.45
CA LEU A 135 -2.91 12.27 -10.49
C LEU A 135 -1.85 12.08 -11.58
N GLN A 136 -0.95 11.13 -11.39
CA GLN A 136 0.21 10.90 -12.25
C GLN A 136 -0.14 10.71 -13.74
N ALA A 137 -1.21 9.97 -14.05
CA ALA A 137 -1.63 9.77 -15.43
C ALA A 137 -2.17 11.04 -16.11
N GLY A 138 -2.51 12.07 -15.33
CA GLY A 138 -3.02 13.35 -15.82
C GLY A 138 -4.48 13.32 -16.30
N PRO A 139 -5.04 14.51 -16.62
CA PRO A 139 -6.47 14.67 -16.84
C PRO A 139 -7.00 13.99 -18.10
N ILE A 140 -6.20 13.90 -19.16
CA ILE A 140 -6.64 13.32 -20.44
C ILE A 140 -6.95 11.83 -20.27
N TRP A 141 -6.04 11.08 -19.66
CA TRP A 141 -6.20 9.62 -19.47
C TRP A 141 -7.33 9.30 -18.51
N HIS A 142 -7.49 10.06 -17.44
CA HIS A 142 -8.62 9.90 -16.52
C HIS A 142 -9.96 10.26 -17.17
N ALA A 143 -10.02 11.34 -17.95
CA ALA A 143 -11.24 11.71 -18.68
C ALA A 143 -11.67 10.62 -19.68
N LEU A 144 -10.72 10.08 -20.45
CA LEU A 144 -10.97 8.99 -21.39
C LEU A 144 -11.37 7.69 -20.67
N SER A 145 -10.68 7.35 -19.58
CA SER A 145 -11.01 6.18 -18.76
C SER A 145 -12.42 6.26 -18.18
N LEU A 146 -12.78 7.40 -17.56
CA LEU A 146 -14.12 7.65 -17.04
C LEU A 146 -15.19 7.57 -18.14
N LEU A 147 -14.89 8.12 -19.34
CA LEU A 147 -15.82 8.06 -20.45
C LEU A 147 -16.11 6.61 -20.89
N VAL A 148 -15.07 5.79 -21.05
CA VAL A 148 -15.22 4.37 -21.40
C VAL A 148 -15.99 3.61 -20.32
N VAL A 149 -15.68 3.86 -19.04
CA VAL A 149 -16.34 3.23 -17.88
C VAL A 149 -17.83 3.57 -17.86
N PHE A 150 -18.21 4.85 -17.95
CA PHE A 150 -19.63 5.23 -17.94
C PHE A 150 -20.35 4.88 -19.23
N ALA A 151 -19.68 4.91 -20.39
CA ALA A 151 -20.25 4.43 -21.64
C ALA A 151 -20.59 2.93 -21.57
N SER A 152 -19.71 2.12 -20.96
CA SER A 152 -19.98 0.70 -20.75
C SER A 152 -21.24 0.47 -19.90
N TYR A 153 -21.41 1.25 -18.82
CA TYR A 153 -22.64 1.24 -18.03
C TYR A 153 -23.88 1.61 -18.89
N GLY A 154 -23.81 2.71 -19.63
CA GLY A 154 -24.94 3.17 -20.46
C GLY A 154 -25.36 2.16 -21.51
N VAL A 155 -24.41 1.59 -22.24
CA VAL A 155 -24.66 0.52 -23.24
C VAL A 155 -25.25 -0.73 -22.60
N ALA A 156 -24.63 -1.20 -21.52
CA ALA A 156 -25.11 -2.39 -20.81
C ALA A 156 -26.51 -2.19 -20.22
N LEU A 157 -26.83 -0.96 -19.74
CA LEU A 157 -28.14 -0.61 -19.20
C LEU A 157 -29.25 -0.72 -20.27
N VAL A 158 -29.00 -0.16 -21.48
CA VAL A 158 -29.95 -0.26 -22.59
C VAL A 158 -30.17 -1.72 -22.98
N ILE A 159 -29.10 -2.48 -23.14
CA ILE A 159 -29.16 -3.89 -23.54
C ILE A 159 -29.87 -4.74 -22.47
N ALA A 160 -29.46 -4.63 -21.21
CA ALA A 160 -30.06 -5.41 -20.12
C ALA A 160 -31.53 -5.10 -19.94
N HIS A 161 -31.91 -3.81 -19.97
CA HIS A 161 -33.31 -3.41 -19.87
C HIS A 161 -34.15 -3.97 -21.04
N ALA A 162 -33.64 -3.90 -22.26
CA ALA A 162 -34.32 -4.41 -23.44
C ALA A 162 -34.54 -5.95 -23.36
N LEU A 163 -33.51 -6.71 -22.95
CA LEU A 163 -33.59 -8.15 -22.79
C LEU A 163 -34.58 -8.58 -21.69
N LEU A 164 -34.61 -7.85 -20.57
CA LEU A 164 -35.56 -8.10 -19.48
C LEU A 164 -36.99 -7.76 -19.89
N ALA A 165 -37.18 -6.66 -20.63
CA ALA A 165 -38.46 -6.24 -21.16
C ALA A 165 -38.99 -7.24 -22.23
N GLU A 166 -38.16 -7.71 -23.14
CA GLU A 166 -38.49 -8.73 -24.13
C GLU A 166 -38.96 -10.05 -23.47
N ARG A 167 -38.24 -10.50 -22.43
CA ARG A 167 -38.65 -11.69 -21.65
C ARG A 167 -40.00 -11.53 -20.95
N ALA A 168 -40.35 -10.33 -20.52
CA ALA A 168 -41.57 -10.05 -19.76
C ALA A 168 -42.79 -9.74 -20.64
N SER A 169 -42.59 -9.13 -21.83
CA SER A 169 -43.66 -8.61 -22.70
C SER A 169 -43.71 -9.24 -24.08
N GLY A 170 -42.68 -9.99 -24.48
CA GLY A 170 -42.55 -10.53 -25.84
C GLY A 170 -42.23 -9.48 -26.94
N VAL A 171 -42.04 -8.20 -26.58
CA VAL A 171 -41.79 -7.11 -27.52
C VAL A 171 -40.29 -6.81 -27.62
N VAL A 172 -39.71 -6.95 -28.79
CA VAL A 172 -38.31 -6.60 -29.09
C VAL A 172 -38.16 -5.08 -29.22
N SER A 173 -37.45 -4.47 -28.27
CA SER A 173 -37.24 -3.00 -28.21
C SER A 173 -35.91 -2.51 -28.80
N VAL A 174 -34.93 -3.40 -28.96
CA VAL A 174 -33.59 -3.10 -29.52
C VAL A 174 -33.16 -4.24 -30.42
N SER A 175 -32.65 -3.91 -31.62
CA SER A 175 -32.22 -4.90 -32.59
C SER A 175 -30.93 -5.62 -32.10
N ARG A 176 -30.80 -6.92 -32.36
CA ARG A 176 -29.57 -7.70 -32.03
C ARG A 176 -28.32 -7.10 -32.67
N ARG A 177 -28.46 -6.48 -33.85
CA ARG A 177 -27.36 -5.82 -34.57
C ARG A 177 -26.87 -4.57 -33.83
N GLU A 178 -27.77 -3.75 -33.27
CA GLU A 178 -27.40 -2.60 -32.45
C GLU A 178 -26.75 -3.00 -31.13
N MET A 179 -27.26 -4.05 -30.47
CA MET A 179 -26.65 -4.61 -29.26
C MET A 179 -25.21 -5.03 -29.51
N LEU A 180 -24.95 -5.83 -30.57
CA LEU A 180 -23.62 -6.31 -30.94
C LEU A 180 -22.66 -5.18 -31.31
N ARG A 181 -23.14 -4.17 -32.06
CA ARG A 181 -22.34 -3.01 -32.43
C ARG A 181 -21.93 -2.18 -31.21
N SER A 182 -22.87 -1.92 -30.31
CA SER A 182 -22.62 -1.13 -29.12
C SER A 182 -21.73 -1.83 -28.12
N ALA A 183 -21.92 -3.14 -27.89
CA ALA A 183 -21.04 -3.96 -27.05
C ALA A 183 -19.63 -4.05 -27.65
N GLY A 184 -19.54 -4.25 -28.99
CA GLY A 184 -18.29 -4.26 -29.72
C GLY A 184 -17.53 -2.93 -29.61
N ALA A 185 -18.23 -1.80 -29.73
CA ALA A 185 -17.62 -0.48 -29.60
C ALA A 185 -17.03 -0.24 -28.20
N VAL A 186 -17.71 -0.68 -27.13
CA VAL A 186 -17.19 -0.60 -25.77
C VAL A 186 -15.95 -1.48 -25.59
N LEU A 187 -15.99 -2.72 -26.09
CA LEU A 187 -14.84 -3.62 -26.01
C LEU A 187 -13.63 -3.08 -26.77
N VAL A 188 -13.82 -2.63 -28.01
CA VAL A 188 -12.77 -2.02 -28.82
C VAL A 188 -12.23 -0.76 -28.15
N GLY A 189 -13.09 0.12 -27.62
CA GLY A 189 -12.68 1.31 -26.89
C GLY A 189 -11.85 0.98 -25.65
N THR A 190 -12.25 -0.03 -24.89
CA THR A 190 -11.52 -0.50 -23.69
C THR A 190 -10.13 -1.00 -24.04
N VAL A 191 -10.02 -1.89 -25.05
CA VAL A 191 -8.74 -2.46 -25.48
C VAL A 191 -7.85 -1.42 -26.15
N ALA A 192 -8.43 -0.55 -26.98
CA ALA A 192 -7.69 0.52 -27.66
C ALA A 192 -7.11 1.54 -26.66
N LEU A 193 -7.88 1.93 -25.64
CA LEU A 193 -7.41 2.85 -24.59
C LEU A 193 -6.27 2.23 -23.76
N GLY A 194 -6.43 0.97 -23.33
CA GLY A 194 -5.38 0.25 -22.59
C GLY A 194 -4.13 0.01 -23.44
N GLY A 195 -4.30 -0.33 -24.73
CA GLY A 195 -3.20 -0.50 -25.68
C GLY A 195 -2.45 0.81 -25.97
N ALA A 196 -3.18 1.91 -26.16
CA ALA A 196 -2.59 3.24 -26.34
C ALA A 196 -1.79 3.67 -25.09
N TRP A 197 -2.31 3.42 -23.88
CA TRP A 197 -1.56 3.66 -22.66
C TRP A 197 -0.24 2.88 -22.65
N ARG A 198 -0.28 1.56 -22.91
CA ARG A 198 0.93 0.73 -22.94
C ARG A 198 1.95 1.20 -23.99
N ALA A 199 1.48 1.59 -25.16
CA ALA A 199 2.36 2.07 -26.22
C ALA A 199 3.02 3.42 -25.90
N LEU A 200 2.34 4.31 -25.18
CA LEU A 200 2.81 5.65 -24.85
C LEU A 200 3.52 5.76 -23.50
N ALA A 201 3.17 4.90 -22.52
CA ALA A 201 3.73 4.89 -21.19
C ALA A 201 4.59 3.65 -20.88
N GLY A 202 4.58 2.63 -21.74
CA GLY A 202 5.34 1.39 -21.60
C GLY A 202 6.72 1.50 -22.25
N GLY A 203 7.76 1.76 -21.45
CA GLY A 203 9.15 1.59 -21.88
C GLY A 203 9.58 0.11 -21.90
N SER A 204 10.48 -0.24 -22.79
CA SER A 204 11.04 -1.59 -22.98
C SER A 204 11.95 -1.98 -21.81
N GLU A 205 11.76 -3.18 -21.25
CA GLU A 205 12.75 -3.83 -20.38
C GLU A 205 13.89 -4.40 -21.24
N ALA A 206 15.06 -3.79 -21.19
CA ALA A 206 16.35 -4.45 -21.45
C ALA A 206 17.50 -3.52 -21.08
N ASP A 207 18.14 -3.75 -19.94
CA ASP A 207 19.39 -3.07 -19.60
C ASP A 207 20.43 -4.07 -19.08
N THR A 208 21.42 -4.35 -19.94
CA THR A 208 22.72 -4.86 -19.52
C THR A 208 23.64 -3.67 -19.24
N VAL A 209 23.82 -3.34 -17.96
CA VAL A 209 24.70 -2.25 -17.52
C VAL A 209 26.04 -2.82 -17.07
N ALA A 210 27.15 -2.14 -17.41
CA ALA A 210 28.50 -2.44 -16.91
C ALA A 210 28.53 -2.43 -15.37
N THR A 211 29.36 -3.28 -14.78
CA THR A 211 29.51 -3.39 -13.33
C THR A 211 30.12 -2.13 -12.74
N PRO A 212 29.42 -1.31 -11.97
CA PRO A 212 29.93 -0.07 -11.38
C PRO A 212 30.77 -0.33 -10.12
N ALA A 213 31.55 0.69 -9.71
CA ALA A 213 32.29 0.64 -8.45
C ALA A 213 31.34 0.54 -7.25
N VAL A 214 31.63 -0.33 -6.28
CA VAL A 214 30.85 -0.50 -5.05
C VAL A 214 31.43 0.41 -3.97
N LEU A 215 30.62 1.35 -3.45
CA LEU A 215 30.96 2.13 -2.26
C LEU A 215 30.67 1.31 -1.00
N PRO A 216 31.41 1.53 0.11
CA PRO A 216 31.08 0.88 1.38
C PRO A 216 29.63 1.15 1.77
N GLY A 217 28.86 0.09 1.99
CA GLY A 217 27.56 0.14 2.66
C GLY A 217 27.73 0.48 4.15
N PRO A 218 26.62 0.52 4.93
CA PRO A 218 26.71 0.58 6.38
C PRO A 218 27.62 -0.53 6.84
N ALA A 219 28.61 -0.18 7.68
CA ALA A 219 29.58 -1.15 8.17
C ALA A 219 28.81 -2.37 8.73
N ALA A 220 29.08 -3.54 8.17
CA ALA A 220 28.59 -4.77 8.77
C ALA A 220 29.02 -4.74 10.24
N ALA A 221 28.09 -4.87 11.16
CA ALA A 221 28.46 -5.08 12.56
C ALA A 221 29.43 -6.26 12.56
N ALA A 222 30.61 -6.06 13.12
CA ALA A 222 31.57 -7.13 13.24
C ALA A 222 30.84 -8.31 13.91
N THR A 223 30.43 -9.28 13.13
CA THR A 223 29.92 -10.54 13.64
C THR A 223 31.00 -11.04 14.56
N ALA A 224 30.70 -11.13 15.85
CA ALA A 224 31.64 -11.78 16.78
C ALA A 224 31.96 -13.14 16.15
N PRO A 225 33.23 -13.44 15.80
CA PRO A 225 33.57 -14.57 14.93
C PRO A 225 33.11 -15.94 15.46
N ASN A 226 32.49 -16.00 16.62
CA ASN A 226 32.09 -17.22 17.32
C ASN A 226 30.71 -17.14 18.00
N ALA A 227 29.81 -16.19 17.63
CA ALA A 227 28.44 -16.29 18.16
C ALA A 227 27.75 -17.47 17.46
N PRO A 228 27.39 -18.55 18.21
CA PRO A 228 26.69 -19.68 17.61
C PRO A 228 25.34 -19.19 17.02
N PRO A 229 24.89 -19.75 15.89
CA PRO A 229 23.55 -19.47 15.41
C PRO A 229 22.55 -19.85 16.50
N PHE A 230 21.54 -19.02 16.75
CA PHE A 230 20.44 -19.41 17.62
C PHE A 230 19.61 -20.48 16.90
N ASP A 231 19.91 -21.75 17.19
CA ASP A 231 19.11 -22.88 16.69
C ASP A 231 17.85 -23.00 17.56
N LEU A 232 16.85 -22.19 17.23
CA LEU A 232 15.55 -22.21 17.90
C LEU A 232 14.46 -22.22 16.83
N LYS A 233 13.81 -23.37 16.67
CA LYS A 233 12.76 -23.56 15.66
C LYS A 233 11.62 -22.56 15.88
N GLY A 234 11.29 -21.80 14.86
CA GLY A 234 10.24 -20.78 14.88
C GLY A 234 10.74 -19.37 15.19
N LEU A 235 12.04 -19.19 15.44
CA LEU A 235 12.66 -17.87 15.51
C LEU A 235 12.65 -17.20 14.14
N SER A 236 12.44 -15.89 14.10
CA SER A 236 12.56 -15.10 12.87
C SER A 236 13.94 -15.24 12.24
N PRO A 237 14.05 -15.34 10.91
CA PRO A 237 15.34 -15.35 10.23
C PRO A 237 16.03 -13.99 10.37
N GLU A 238 17.37 -13.94 10.32
CA GLU A 238 18.09 -12.66 10.35
C GLU A 238 17.77 -11.79 9.12
N VAL A 239 17.59 -12.44 7.97
CA VAL A 239 17.16 -11.81 6.70
C VAL A 239 15.81 -12.38 6.33
N THR A 240 14.82 -11.55 6.25
CA THR A 240 13.45 -11.92 5.87
C THR A 240 13.42 -12.28 4.38
N PRO A 241 12.92 -13.46 3.97
CA PRO A 241 12.67 -13.74 2.57
C PRO A 241 11.82 -12.65 1.92
N THR A 242 12.09 -12.34 0.65
CA THR A 242 11.41 -11.20 -0.02
C THR A 242 9.90 -11.38 -0.08
N GLU A 243 9.43 -12.61 -0.26
CA GLU A 243 8.02 -12.99 -0.28
C GLU A 243 7.31 -12.87 1.08
N ASP A 244 8.07 -12.97 2.18
CA ASP A 244 7.56 -12.87 3.56
C ASP A 244 7.75 -11.45 4.13
N PHE A 245 8.41 -10.55 3.40
CA PHE A 245 8.65 -9.20 3.88
C PHE A 245 7.36 -8.40 3.86
N TYR A 246 7.00 -7.75 4.98
CA TYR A 246 5.74 -7.04 5.13
C TYR A 246 5.53 -5.96 4.06
N THR A 247 4.29 -5.76 3.67
CA THR A 247 3.89 -4.70 2.75
C THR A 247 2.76 -3.86 3.35
N VAL A 248 2.96 -2.55 3.37
CA VAL A 248 1.93 -1.56 3.72
C VAL A 248 1.98 -0.45 2.67
N SER A 249 0.81 -0.04 2.20
CA SER A 249 0.67 1.02 1.20
C SER A 249 -0.66 1.74 1.45
N LYS A 250 -0.76 3.04 1.08
CA LYS A 250 -2.06 3.73 1.07
C LYS A 250 -2.98 3.20 -0.04
N ASN A 251 -2.38 2.63 -1.08
CA ASN A 251 -3.09 2.18 -2.26
C ASN A 251 -3.88 0.89 -1.99
N PHE A 252 -4.95 0.71 -2.72
CA PHE A 252 -5.68 -0.55 -2.82
C PHE A 252 -5.02 -1.48 -3.84
N ILE A 253 -4.48 -0.91 -4.92
CA ILE A 253 -3.70 -1.62 -5.93
C ILE A 253 -2.41 -0.83 -6.14
N ASP A 254 -1.26 -1.43 -5.88
CA ASP A 254 0.03 -0.79 -6.04
C ASP A 254 0.27 -0.35 -7.50
N PRO A 255 0.98 0.77 -7.75
CA PRO A 255 1.23 1.25 -9.10
C PRO A 255 2.11 0.27 -9.88
N SER A 256 1.87 0.16 -11.19
CA SER A 256 2.76 -0.55 -12.10
C SER A 256 3.64 0.48 -12.81
N VAL A 257 4.91 0.49 -12.46
CA VAL A 257 5.90 1.44 -13.01
C VAL A 257 6.82 0.71 -13.98
N SER A 258 7.01 1.24 -15.17
CA SER A 258 8.00 0.71 -16.13
C SER A 258 9.40 1.20 -15.78
N GLY A 259 10.36 0.29 -15.58
CA GLY A 259 11.74 0.65 -15.29
C GLY A 259 12.41 1.45 -16.41
N GLY A 260 12.09 1.15 -17.67
CA GLY A 260 12.67 1.86 -18.84
C GLY A 260 12.10 3.27 -19.07
N ALA A 261 10.87 3.54 -18.60
CA ALA A 261 10.25 4.87 -18.69
C ALA A 261 10.32 5.65 -17.38
N TRP A 262 10.91 5.06 -16.34
CA TRP A 262 10.99 5.70 -15.03
C TRP A 262 12.12 6.72 -14.96
N HIS A 263 11.83 7.84 -14.31
CA HIS A 263 12.76 8.90 -14.05
C HIS A 263 12.68 9.35 -12.60
N LEU A 264 13.81 9.73 -12.02
CA LEU A 264 13.88 10.41 -10.73
C LEU A 264 14.27 11.87 -10.97
N LYS A 265 13.38 12.79 -10.62
CA LYS A 265 13.64 14.22 -10.68
C LYS A 265 14.12 14.75 -9.33
N ILE A 266 15.21 15.51 -9.30
CA ILE A 266 15.66 16.28 -8.14
C ILE A 266 15.54 17.76 -8.50
N ASP A 267 14.77 18.52 -7.70
CA ASP A 267 14.49 19.94 -7.94
C ASP A 267 14.26 20.72 -6.62
N GLY A 268 13.71 21.94 -6.76
CA GLY A 268 13.46 22.86 -5.65
C GLY A 268 14.69 23.73 -5.36
N LEU A 269 15.08 23.85 -4.09
CA LEU A 269 16.23 24.66 -3.64
C LEU A 269 17.55 23.95 -3.91
N VAL A 270 17.88 23.84 -5.18
CA VAL A 270 19.13 23.24 -5.70
C VAL A 270 19.73 24.13 -6.78
N ASP A 271 21.06 24.15 -6.91
CA ASP A 271 21.77 24.91 -7.95
C ASP A 271 21.41 24.39 -9.36
N ARG A 272 21.25 23.06 -9.50
CA ARG A 272 20.98 22.37 -10.77
C ARG A 272 19.90 21.32 -10.57
N PRO A 273 18.68 21.53 -11.06
CA PRO A 273 17.71 20.46 -11.19
C PRO A 273 18.27 19.35 -12.10
N ILE A 274 18.14 18.09 -11.65
CA ILE A 274 18.68 16.93 -12.35
C ILE A 274 17.56 15.90 -12.50
N GLU A 275 17.59 15.17 -13.60
CA GLU A 275 16.72 14.02 -13.83
C GLU A 275 17.60 12.81 -14.16
N TYR A 276 17.33 11.68 -13.51
CA TYR A 276 18.05 10.43 -13.67
C TYR A 276 17.13 9.33 -14.17
N THR A 277 17.60 8.55 -15.14
CA THR A 277 17.01 7.25 -15.46
C THR A 277 17.49 6.17 -14.49
N LEU A 278 16.83 5.02 -14.47
CA LEU A 278 17.29 3.86 -13.69
C LEU A 278 18.69 3.40 -14.15
N ALA A 279 18.98 3.52 -15.46
CA ALA A 279 20.28 3.18 -16.02
C ALA A 279 21.39 4.12 -15.51
N ASP A 280 21.11 5.44 -15.45
CA ASP A 280 22.05 6.42 -14.88
C ASP A 280 22.39 6.09 -13.44
N LEU A 281 21.37 5.77 -12.61
CA LEU A 281 21.59 5.41 -11.21
C LEU A 281 22.42 4.13 -11.07
N LYS A 282 22.17 3.12 -11.89
CA LYS A 282 22.92 1.86 -11.87
C LYS A 282 24.37 2.02 -12.35
N ALA A 283 24.69 3.07 -13.10
CA ALA A 283 26.05 3.40 -13.53
C ALA A 283 26.85 4.18 -12.45
N MET A 284 26.19 4.65 -11.38
CA MET A 284 26.82 5.38 -10.27
C MET A 284 27.47 4.43 -9.27
N PRO A 285 28.32 4.98 -8.36
CA PRO A 285 28.89 4.19 -7.26
C PRO A 285 27.79 3.54 -6.40
N ILE A 286 27.79 2.21 -6.37
CA ILE A 286 26.78 1.40 -5.67
C ILE A 286 27.12 1.29 -4.19
N SER A 287 26.09 1.28 -3.37
CA SER A 287 26.15 0.95 -1.95
C SER A 287 25.19 -0.20 -1.64
N GLU A 288 25.63 -1.09 -0.76
CA GLU A 288 24.85 -2.25 -0.34
C GLU A 288 24.89 -2.37 1.18
N GLY A 289 23.77 -2.76 1.80
CA GLY A 289 23.71 -2.92 3.25
C GLY A 289 22.38 -3.51 3.75
N TYR A 290 22.40 -3.96 5.01
CA TYR A 290 21.24 -4.52 5.68
C TYR A 290 20.48 -3.42 6.43
N TYR A 291 19.16 -3.36 6.22
CA TYR A 291 18.25 -2.44 6.93
C TYR A 291 16.98 -3.17 7.33
N THR A 292 16.58 -2.96 8.56
CA THR A 292 15.24 -3.32 9.03
C THR A 292 14.28 -2.16 8.76
N LEU A 293 13.13 -2.48 8.18
CA LEU A 293 11.99 -1.58 8.10
C LEU A 293 10.90 -2.08 9.04
N MET A 294 10.23 -1.13 9.71
CA MET A 294 9.06 -1.38 10.53
C MET A 294 7.99 -0.34 10.22
N CYS A 295 6.75 -0.78 10.12
CA CYS A 295 5.62 0.15 9.94
C CYS A 295 5.35 0.88 11.25
N ILE A 296 4.96 2.17 11.19
CA ILE A 296 4.57 2.92 12.39
C ILE A 296 3.28 2.34 13.01
N SER A 297 2.46 1.65 12.23
CA SER A 297 1.25 0.96 12.68
C SER A 297 1.52 -0.46 13.19
N ASN A 298 2.79 -0.85 13.38
CA ASN A 298 3.11 -2.13 14.01
C ASN A 298 2.66 -2.10 15.48
N GLU A 299 1.86 -3.09 15.87
CA GLU A 299 1.47 -3.28 17.27
C GLU A 299 2.58 -4.00 18.05
N ILE A 300 2.55 -3.91 19.37
CA ILE A 300 3.46 -4.69 20.22
C ILE A 300 3.25 -6.19 19.95
N GLY A 301 4.34 -6.87 19.58
CA GLY A 301 4.29 -8.28 19.17
C GLY A 301 3.82 -8.50 17.73
N GLY A 302 3.57 -7.42 16.97
CA GLY A 302 3.14 -7.48 15.57
C GLY A 302 4.21 -7.96 14.59
N ASP A 303 3.84 -8.12 13.33
CA ASP A 303 4.66 -8.69 12.26
C ASP A 303 4.95 -7.70 11.11
N LEU A 304 4.57 -6.42 11.28
CA LEU A 304 4.80 -5.39 10.26
C LEU A 304 6.25 -4.86 10.30
N TRP A 305 7.21 -5.75 10.34
CA TRP A 305 8.63 -5.45 10.22
C TRP A 305 9.39 -6.58 9.54
N GLY A 306 10.53 -6.25 8.96
CA GLY A 306 11.40 -7.19 8.27
C GLY A 306 12.79 -6.62 8.07
N ASN A 307 13.79 -7.47 7.95
CA ASN A 307 15.18 -7.12 7.68
C ASN A 307 15.61 -7.70 6.33
N ALA A 308 16.24 -6.89 5.49
CA ALA A 308 16.71 -7.34 4.18
C ALA A 308 18.05 -6.70 3.81
N ASN A 309 18.72 -7.29 2.84
CA ASN A 309 19.86 -6.69 2.16
C ASN A 309 19.35 -5.82 1.02
N TRP A 310 19.84 -4.58 0.94
CA TRP A 310 19.41 -3.61 -0.06
C TRP A 310 20.60 -3.07 -0.82
N ARG A 311 20.41 -2.86 -2.13
CA ARG A 311 21.44 -2.33 -3.02
C ARG A 311 20.91 -1.13 -3.79
N GLY A 312 21.74 -0.08 -3.88
CA GLY A 312 21.33 1.18 -4.49
C GLY A 312 22.44 2.21 -4.51
N VAL A 313 22.07 3.49 -4.55
CA VAL A 313 22.97 4.64 -4.50
C VAL A 313 22.65 5.49 -3.26
N LYS A 314 23.67 6.09 -2.66
CA LYS A 314 23.49 7.02 -1.53
C LYS A 314 22.72 8.25 -2.01
N LEU A 315 21.59 8.59 -1.34
CA LEU A 315 20.81 9.77 -1.68
C LEU A 315 21.65 11.05 -1.57
N ARG A 316 22.48 11.14 -0.53
CA ARG A 316 23.41 12.25 -0.33
C ARG A 316 24.26 12.53 -1.57
N TYR A 317 24.79 11.50 -2.23
CA TYR A 317 25.60 11.65 -3.44
C TYR A 317 24.83 12.36 -4.56
N LEU A 318 23.54 12.03 -4.74
CA LEU A 318 22.69 12.68 -5.74
C LEU A 318 22.38 14.14 -5.38
N LEU A 319 22.10 14.40 -4.09
CA LEU A 319 21.80 15.75 -3.58
C LEU A 319 23.03 16.68 -3.65
N GLU A 320 24.22 16.17 -3.37
CA GLU A 320 25.49 16.91 -3.53
C GLU A 320 25.75 17.29 -4.98
N GLN A 321 25.40 16.42 -5.94
CA GLN A 321 25.51 16.76 -7.37
C GLN A 321 24.51 17.84 -7.79
N ALA A 322 23.32 17.87 -7.19
CA ALA A 322 22.32 18.89 -7.46
C ALA A 322 22.69 20.26 -6.85
N GLY A 323 23.53 20.28 -5.81
CA GLY A 323 23.94 21.51 -5.09
C GLY A 323 22.81 22.07 -4.23
N VAL A 324 22.55 21.43 -3.08
CA VAL A 324 21.47 21.85 -2.15
C VAL A 324 21.81 23.21 -1.53
N HIS A 325 20.86 24.16 -1.55
CA HIS A 325 21.02 25.48 -0.99
C HIS A 325 21.07 25.46 0.55
N ALA A 326 21.76 26.43 1.14
CA ALA A 326 21.97 26.52 2.58
C ALA A 326 20.69 26.84 3.39
N ASP A 327 19.69 27.43 2.76
CA ASP A 327 18.38 27.74 3.34
C ASP A 327 17.35 26.61 3.22
N ALA A 328 17.76 25.45 2.69
CA ALA A 328 16.95 24.26 2.59
C ALA A 328 16.64 23.68 3.97
N TYR A 329 15.38 23.30 4.20
CA TYR A 329 14.94 22.72 5.46
C TYR A 329 14.53 21.24 5.34
N LYS A 330 13.75 20.90 4.31
CA LYS A 330 13.26 19.52 4.11
C LYS A 330 13.50 19.03 2.69
N ALA A 331 13.67 17.72 2.57
CA ALA A 331 13.52 16.98 1.32
C ALA A 331 12.10 16.39 1.26
N VAL A 332 11.34 16.74 0.24
CA VAL A 332 10.01 16.20 -0.05
C VAL A 332 10.15 15.11 -1.10
N PHE A 333 9.64 13.95 -0.80
CA PHE A 333 9.67 12.77 -1.65
C PHE A 333 8.31 12.58 -2.32
N THR A 334 8.29 12.38 -3.62
CA THR A 334 7.09 12.10 -4.42
C THR A 334 7.21 10.71 -5.04
N ALA A 335 6.17 9.93 -4.92
CA ALA A 335 6.08 8.58 -5.48
C ALA A 335 5.14 8.51 -6.69
N ALA A 336 5.25 7.44 -7.46
CA ALA A 336 4.44 7.18 -8.64
C ALA A 336 2.93 6.98 -8.36
N ASP A 337 2.55 6.82 -7.12
CA ASP A 337 1.16 6.73 -6.64
C ASP A 337 0.66 8.04 -6.02
N ASP A 338 1.34 9.15 -6.31
CA ASP A 338 1.08 10.49 -5.73
C ASP A 338 1.25 10.57 -4.19
N TYR A 339 1.79 9.51 -3.57
CA TYR A 339 2.20 9.58 -2.18
C TYR A 339 3.32 10.61 -2.01
N LYS A 340 3.18 11.48 -1.03
CA LYS A 340 4.21 12.45 -0.66
C LYS A 340 4.51 12.36 0.82
N ASP A 341 5.78 12.35 1.13
CA ASP A 341 6.29 12.48 2.49
C ASP A 341 7.54 13.36 2.50
N SER A 342 8.02 13.72 3.68
CA SER A 342 9.21 14.55 3.81
C SER A 342 10.00 14.20 5.04
N VAL A 343 11.29 14.51 5.00
CA VAL A 343 12.16 14.48 6.17
C VAL A 343 12.97 15.77 6.26
N VAL A 344 13.46 16.12 7.44
CA VAL A 344 14.45 17.19 7.60
C VAL A 344 15.69 16.88 6.78
N LEU A 345 16.33 17.91 6.25
CA LEU A 345 17.44 17.77 5.31
C LEU A 345 18.57 16.87 5.85
N ASP A 346 18.89 16.96 7.13
CA ASP A 346 19.91 16.12 7.78
C ASP A 346 19.64 14.62 7.64
N ARG A 347 18.36 14.20 7.68
CA ARG A 347 17.99 12.79 7.45
C ARG A 347 18.13 12.38 5.98
N ALA A 348 17.80 13.28 5.05
CA ALA A 348 18.00 13.04 3.63
C ALA A 348 19.50 12.96 3.27
N MET A 349 20.32 13.80 3.90
CA MET A 349 21.78 13.88 3.75
C MET A 349 22.55 12.88 4.63
N HIS A 350 21.83 12.05 5.41
CA HIS A 350 22.49 11.03 6.23
C HIS A 350 23.35 10.10 5.34
N PRO A 351 24.62 9.80 5.72
CA PRO A 351 25.54 9.04 4.88
C PRO A 351 25.03 7.66 4.45
N ASP A 352 24.08 7.11 5.18
CA ASP A 352 23.49 5.80 4.89
C ASP A 352 22.04 5.86 4.40
N THR A 353 21.49 7.05 4.12
CA THR A 353 20.22 7.13 3.37
C THR A 353 20.44 6.62 1.95
N LEU A 354 19.71 5.58 1.58
CA LEU A 354 19.89 4.83 0.34
C LEU A 354 18.66 4.95 -0.57
N LEU A 355 18.90 5.18 -1.85
CA LEU A 355 17.91 4.96 -2.91
C LEU A 355 18.18 3.57 -3.50
N ALA A 356 17.36 2.59 -3.13
CA ALA A 356 17.55 1.19 -3.46
C ALA A 356 16.69 0.75 -4.65
N TRP A 357 17.23 -0.12 -5.51
CA TRP A 357 16.56 -0.78 -6.63
C TRP A 357 16.63 -2.31 -6.58
N GLU A 358 17.38 -2.88 -5.62
CA GLU A 358 17.44 -4.33 -5.37
C GLU A 358 17.20 -4.63 -3.89
N MET A 359 16.62 -5.80 -3.64
CA MET A 359 16.36 -6.36 -2.32
C MET A 359 16.75 -7.84 -2.34
N ASN A 360 17.54 -8.29 -1.38
CA ASN A 360 18.03 -9.67 -1.26
C ASN A 360 18.66 -10.19 -2.58
N GLY A 361 19.43 -9.34 -3.27
CA GLY A 361 20.16 -9.68 -4.51
C GLY A 361 19.28 -9.80 -5.76
N LYS A 362 18.03 -9.33 -5.72
CA LYS A 362 17.10 -9.31 -6.86
C LYS A 362 16.51 -7.92 -7.05
N PRO A 363 16.07 -7.54 -8.27
CA PRO A 363 15.30 -6.32 -8.47
C PRO A 363 14.11 -6.27 -7.52
N LEU A 364 13.75 -5.06 -7.09
CA LEU A 364 12.57 -4.87 -6.24
C LEU A 364 11.32 -5.47 -6.88
N LEU A 365 10.50 -6.14 -6.06
CA LEU A 365 9.14 -6.47 -6.47
C LEU A 365 8.28 -5.20 -6.50
N ARG A 366 7.18 -5.24 -7.24
CA ARG A 366 6.24 -4.14 -7.36
C ARG A 366 5.78 -3.62 -6.00
N GLU A 367 5.35 -4.52 -5.11
CA GLU A 367 4.88 -4.23 -3.75
C GLU A 367 5.97 -3.65 -2.84
N HIS A 368 7.22 -3.91 -3.14
CA HIS A 368 8.38 -3.38 -2.41
C HIS A 368 8.91 -2.06 -2.98
N GLY A 369 8.33 -1.56 -4.08
CA GLY A 369 8.62 -0.23 -4.58
C GLY A 369 9.44 -0.17 -5.87
N PHE A 370 9.39 -1.20 -6.74
CA PHE A 370 10.02 -1.15 -8.06
C PHE A 370 9.62 0.11 -8.84
N PRO A 371 10.52 0.84 -9.52
CA PRO A 371 11.95 0.51 -9.75
C PRO A 371 12.88 0.95 -8.61
N ALA A 372 12.51 1.94 -7.79
CA ALA A 372 13.36 2.42 -6.72
C ALA A 372 12.58 2.92 -5.50
N ARG A 373 13.15 2.72 -4.31
CA ARG A 373 12.59 3.18 -3.03
C ARG A 373 13.66 3.78 -2.13
N LEU A 374 13.22 4.57 -1.16
CA LEU A 374 14.09 5.11 -0.11
C LEU A 374 14.21 4.15 1.07
N LEU A 375 15.40 4.19 1.69
CA LEU A 375 15.73 3.63 2.99
C LEU A 375 16.43 4.71 3.80
N ILE A 376 15.79 5.16 4.87
CA ILE A 376 16.29 6.23 5.74
C ILE A 376 16.48 5.65 7.13
N PRO A 377 17.73 5.59 7.65
CA PRO A 377 18.00 5.03 8.96
C PRO A 377 17.23 5.71 10.10
N GLY A 378 16.80 4.94 11.08
CA GLY A 378 16.29 5.43 12.36
C GLY A 378 14.83 5.87 12.37
N ILE A 379 14.09 5.81 11.26
CA ILE A 379 12.70 6.27 11.15
C ILE A 379 11.77 5.26 10.50
N TYR A 380 10.49 5.29 10.89
CA TYR A 380 9.46 4.33 10.46
C TYR A 380 9.28 4.25 8.94
N GLY A 381 8.79 3.09 8.49
CA GLY A 381 8.63 2.69 7.10
C GLY A 381 7.83 3.66 6.24
N MET A 382 6.89 4.45 6.81
CA MET A 382 6.12 5.43 6.04
C MET A 382 6.99 6.53 5.42
N LYS A 383 8.13 6.87 6.03
CA LYS A 383 9.10 7.84 5.51
C LYS A 383 10.00 7.23 4.42
N ASN A 384 10.03 5.91 4.31
CA ASN A 384 10.84 5.14 3.36
C ASN A 384 10.05 4.93 2.05
N VAL A 385 9.87 6.02 1.29
CA VAL A 385 8.96 6.12 0.16
C VAL A 385 9.27 5.11 -0.94
N LYS A 386 8.25 4.31 -1.33
CA LYS A 386 8.27 3.36 -2.44
C LYS A 386 7.97 4.05 -3.77
N TRP A 387 8.37 3.45 -4.89
CA TRP A 387 8.09 3.97 -6.25
C TRP A 387 8.50 5.43 -6.42
N LEU A 388 9.65 5.82 -5.86
CA LEU A 388 10.10 7.20 -5.82
C LEU A 388 10.28 7.76 -7.24
N THR A 389 9.72 8.93 -7.52
CA THR A 389 9.85 9.64 -8.80
C THR A 389 10.38 11.07 -8.65
N GLY A 390 10.39 11.61 -7.44
CA GLY A 390 10.84 12.97 -7.22
C GLY A 390 11.40 13.23 -5.83
N VAL A 391 12.39 14.10 -5.77
CA VAL A 391 12.95 14.68 -4.55
C VAL A 391 12.99 16.19 -4.73
N SER A 392 12.13 16.92 -4.02
CA SER A 392 12.07 18.38 -4.07
C SER A 392 12.60 18.97 -2.76
N ILE A 393 13.63 19.81 -2.87
CA ILE A 393 14.22 20.47 -1.69
C ILE A 393 13.47 21.76 -1.42
N VAL A 394 13.03 21.96 -0.15
CA VAL A 394 12.17 23.08 0.23
C VAL A 394 12.63 23.75 1.53
N ALA A 395 12.31 25.06 1.69
CA ALA A 395 12.59 25.82 2.90
C ALA A 395 11.47 25.73 3.95
N ASN A 396 10.28 25.25 3.56
CA ASN A 396 9.13 25.18 4.47
C ASN A 396 9.00 23.83 5.16
N ASP A 397 8.25 23.79 6.26
CA ASP A 397 7.92 22.58 7.00
C ASP A 397 6.77 21.79 6.31
N PHE A 398 7.09 21.18 5.16
CA PHE A 398 6.13 20.39 4.42
C PHE A 398 5.65 19.19 5.25
N LYS A 399 4.34 18.94 5.24
CA LYS A 399 3.70 17.78 5.87
C LYS A 399 3.21 16.81 4.80
N GLY A 400 3.65 15.56 4.89
CA GLY A 400 3.26 14.51 3.97
C GLY A 400 1.85 13.98 4.21
N PHE A 401 1.47 12.95 3.45
CA PHE A 401 0.13 12.37 3.45
C PHE A 401 -0.35 11.95 4.86
N TRP A 402 0.48 11.20 5.60
CA TRP A 402 0.11 10.72 6.93
C TRP A 402 0.21 11.79 8.01
N GLN A 403 1.16 12.73 7.89
CA GLN A 403 1.31 13.84 8.83
C GLN A 403 0.12 14.79 8.81
N GLN A 404 -0.50 14.99 7.64
CA GLN A 404 -1.75 15.75 7.52
C GLN A 404 -2.93 15.07 8.23
N GLN A 405 -2.83 13.78 8.54
CA GLN A 405 -3.79 12.99 9.31
C GLN A 405 -3.41 12.83 10.78
N GLY A 406 -2.35 13.51 11.23
CA GLY A 406 -1.92 13.54 12.64
C GLY A 406 -0.85 12.53 13.04
N TRP A 407 -0.29 11.74 12.09
CA TRP A 407 0.85 10.88 12.39
C TRP A 407 2.13 11.69 12.61
N ASP A 408 3.05 11.15 13.41
CA ASP A 408 4.32 11.79 13.76
C ASP A 408 5.13 12.17 12.51
N ASP A 409 5.63 13.41 12.50
CA ASP A 409 6.43 13.91 11.38
C ASP A 409 7.90 13.47 11.46
N ALA A 410 8.47 13.39 12.65
CA ALA A 410 9.83 12.89 12.84
C ALA A 410 9.90 11.36 12.72
N ALA A 411 8.86 10.70 13.20
CA ALA A 411 8.63 9.25 13.13
C ALA A 411 9.84 8.38 13.52
N PRO A 412 10.56 8.67 14.64
CA PRO A 412 11.67 7.83 15.07
C PRO A 412 11.14 6.48 15.56
N TYR A 413 11.90 5.40 15.32
CA TYR A 413 11.52 4.09 15.86
C TYR A 413 11.43 4.12 17.39
N GLN A 414 10.35 3.55 17.94
CA GLN A 414 10.32 3.15 19.34
C GLN A 414 11.27 1.96 19.57
N THR A 415 11.69 1.75 20.82
CA THR A 415 12.43 0.53 21.16
C THR A 415 11.41 -0.60 21.32
N GLU A 416 11.53 -1.64 20.52
CA GLU A 416 10.64 -2.79 20.53
C GLU A 416 11.38 -4.10 20.71
N SER A 417 10.72 -5.05 21.37
CA SER A 417 11.16 -6.43 21.50
C SER A 417 9.96 -7.36 21.35
N ARG A 418 10.13 -8.47 20.61
CA ARG A 418 9.08 -9.46 20.33
C ARG A 418 9.56 -10.85 20.68
N ILE A 419 8.66 -11.65 21.24
CA ILE A 419 8.84 -13.08 21.46
C ILE A 419 8.29 -13.80 20.22
N ASP A 420 9.12 -14.55 19.52
CA ASP A 420 8.75 -15.40 18.40
C ASP A 420 8.49 -16.85 18.86
N VAL A 421 9.21 -17.27 19.91
CA VAL A 421 9.14 -18.60 20.50
C VAL A 421 9.09 -18.49 22.03
N PRO A 422 8.06 -19.07 22.67
CA PRO A 422 6.91 -19.76 22.08
C PRO A 422 5.94 -18.77 21.44
N ARG A 423 5.20 -19.22 20.43
CA ARG A 423 4.06 -18.47 19.88
C ARG A 423 2.83 -18.69 20.75
N GLY A 424 2.01 -17.66 20.86
CA GLY A 424 0.90 -17.48 21.78
C GLY A 424 0.14 -18.73 22.24
N ARG A 425 -0.30 -18.75 23.52
CA ARG A 425 -1.06 -19.82 24.21
C ARG A 425 -0.46 -21.22 24.07
N ALA A 426 0.88 -21.32 24.16
CA ALA A 426 1.56 -22.59 24.07
C ALA A 426 1.29 -23.45 25.32
N SER A 427 0.95 -24.73 25.12
CA SER A 427 0.93 -25.74 26.19
C SER A 427 2.31 -26.35 26.28
N LEU A 428 2.93 -26.24 27.44
CA LEU A 428 4.32 -26.63 27.70
C LEU A 428 4.41 -27.56 28.92
N SER A 429 5.40 -28.41 28.96
CA SER A 429 5.74 -29.16 30.17
C SER A 429 6.59 -28.33 31.12
N ALA A 430 6.43 -28.53 32.44
CA ALA A 430 7.30 -27.91 33.41
C ALA A 430 8.77 -28.32 33.18
N GLY A 431 9.71 -27.40 33.40
CA GLY A 431 11.14 -27.62 33.20
C GLY A 431 11.81 -26.53 32.38
N ALA A 432 12.82 -26.92 31.59
CA ALA A 432 13.57 -25.99 30.76
C ALA A 432 12.77 -25.52 29.55
N LEU A 433 12.71 -24.21 29.33
CA LEU A 433 12.06 -23.56 28.21
C LEU A 433 13.05 -22.61 27.53
N SER A 434 13.36 -22.86 26.25
CA SER A 434 14.08 -21.89 25.43
C SER A 434 13.07 -20.90 24.81
N VAL A 435 13.30 -19.61 25.03
CA VAL A 435 12.52 -18.51 24.46
C VAL A 435 13.42 -17.66 23.57
N GLY A 436 12.85 -17.04 22.54
CA GLY A 436 13.62 -16.19 21.65
C GLY A 436 12.74 -15.32 20.77
N GLY A 437 13.38 -14.34 20.15
CA GLY A 437 12.70 -13.40 19.28
C GLY A 437 13.63 -12.34 18.69
N VAL A 438 13.04 -11.22 18.31
CA VAL A 438 13.73 -10.09 17.71
C VAL A 438 13.58 -8.83 18.55
N THR A 439 14.54 -7.92 18.43
CA THR A 439 14.51 -6.61 19.09
C THR A 439 15.12 -5.55 18.16
N TYR A 440 14.59 -4.32 18.23
CA TYR A 440 15.01 -3.24 17.36
C TYR A 440 14.80 -1.86 18.01
N ALA A 441 15.68 -0.93 17.74
CA ALA A 441 15.59 0.46 18.21
C ALA A 441 16.10 1.45 17.15
N GLY A 442 15.94 1.12 15.86
CA GLY A 442 16.40 1.96 14.76
C GLY A 442 17.93 2.09 14.73
N ASP A 443 18.40 3.32 14.52
CA ASP A 443 19.82 3.69 14.46
C ASP A 443 20.51 3.76 15.84
N ARG A 444 19.78 3.49 16.91
CA ARG A 444 20.33 3.51 18.28
C ARG A 444 20.98 2.19 18.70
N GLY A 445 20.66 1.10 17.98
CA GLY A 445 21.09 -0.25 18.36
C GLY A 445 20.47 -0.76 19.66
N ILE A 446 20.87 -1.95 20.09
CA ILE A 446 20.38 -2.61 21.32
C ILE A 446 21.58 -2.91 22.25
N LYS A 447 21.44 -2.51 23.52
CA LYS A 447 22.42 -2.79 24.56
C LYS A 447 22.16 -4.11 25.27
N SER A 448 20.89 -4.40 25.61
CA SER A 448 20.51 -5.62 26.33
C SER A 448 19.04 -5.97 26.10
N VAL A 449 18.73 -7.24 26.27
CA VAL A 449 17.37 -7.78 26.32
C VAL A 449 17.22 -8.58 27.60
N GLU A 450 16.05 -8.46 28.24
CA GLU A 450 15.72 -9.19 29.47
C GLU A 450 14.34 -9.83 29.33
N VAL A 451 14.16 -10.97 29.97
CA VAL A 451 12.91 -11.74 30.00
C VAL A 451 12.41 -11.93 31.41
N SER A 452 11.10 -12.01 31.58
CA SER A 452 10.45 -12.25 32.88
C SER A 452 9.38 -13.32 32.74
N THR A 453 9.25 -14.17 33.77
CA THR A 453 8.21 -15.19 33.91
C THR A 453 7.24 -14.90 35.06
N ASP A 454 7.40 -13.79 35.74
CA ASP A 454 6.66 -13.40 36.94
C ASP A 454 5.95 -12.03 36.79
N GLN A 455 5.48 -11.72 35.58
CA GLN A 455 4.76 -10.47 35.20
C GLN A 455 5.65 -9.22 35.34
N GLY A 456 6.95 -9.37 35.18
CA GLY A 456 7.89 -8.23 35.17
C GLY A 456 8.37 -7.85 36.58
N ARG A 457 8.23 -8.72 37.59
CA ARG A 457 8.77 -8.48 38.94
C ARG A 457 10.27 -8.72 38.99
N THR A 458 10.72 -9.78 38.35
CA THR A 458 12.14 -10.08 38.18
C THR A 458 12.47 -10.26 36.69
N TRP A 459 13.71 -9.99 36.33
CA TRP A 459 14.19 -10.02 34.96
C TRP A 459 15.51 -10.81 34.86
N GLN A 460 15.57 -11.71 33.88
CA GLN A 460 16.76 -12.47 33.53
C GLN A 460 17.33 -11.96 32.22
N ALA A 461 18.63 -11.75 32.12
CA ALA A 461 19.30 -11.34 30.90
C ALA A 461 19.20 -12.42 29.81
N ALA A 462 18.90 -11.99 28.59
CA ALA A 462 18.92 -12.80 27.38
C ALA A 462 20.26 -12.65 26.66
N GLN A 463 20.64 -13.65 25.89
CA GLN A 463 21.73 -13.55 24.92
C GLN A 463 21.20 -12.76 23.70
N VAL A 464 21.97 -11.78 23.26
CA VAL A 464 21.64 -10.97 22.07
C VAL A 464 22.71 -11.20 21.02
N LYS A 465 22.28 -11.57 19.80
CA LYS A 465 23.18 -11.69 18.66
C LYS A 465 23.37 -10.31 18.04
N PRO A 466 24.61 -9.88 17.75
CA PRO A 466 24.84 -8.63 17.02
C PRO A 466 24.08 -8.59 15.69
N GLY A 467 23.50 -7.44 15.34
CA GLY A 467 22.81 -7.26 14.06
C GLY A 467 23.75 -7.31 12.87
N LEU A 468 23.22 -7.53 11.67
CA LEU A 468 24.00 -7.56 10.42
C LEU A 468 24.53 -6.18 10.03
N SER A 469 23.93 -5.10 10.53
CA SER A 469 24.42 -3.73 10.45
C SER A 469 23.89 -2.93 11.65
N PRO A 470 24.33 -1.68 11.87
CA PRO A 470 23.75 -0.80 12.89
C PRO A 470 22.24 -0.54 12.76
N TYR A 471 21.68 -0.80 11.58
CA TYR A 471 20.30 -0.51 11.20
C TYR A 471 19.42 -1.75 11.12
N THR A 472 19.84 -2.86 11.74
CA THR A 472 19.08 -4.12 11.69
C THR A 472 18.58 -4.52 13.06
N TRP A 473 17.48 -5.26 13.06
CA TRP A 473 17.05 -5.99 14.25
C TRP A 473 18.13 -6.95 14.74
N GLN A 474 18.03 -7.31 16.01
CA GLN A 474 18.91 -8.27 16.63
C GLN A 474 18.08 -9.44 17.16
N LEU A 475 18.58 -10.64 16.92
CA LEU A 475 18.00 -11.85 17.49
C LEU A 475 18.41 -11.97 18.96
N TRP A 476 17.50 -12.47 19.78
CA TRP A 476 17.78 -12.74 21.18
C TRP A 476 17.26 -14.13 21.59
N ARG A 477 17.88 -14.73 22.61
CA ARG A 477 17.49 -16.01 23.20
C ARG A 477 17.73 -15.98 24.70
N ALA A 478 16.83 -16.66 25.46
CA ALA A 478 17.05 -17.00 26.88
C ALA A 478 16.56 -18.43 27.17
N ASP A 479 17.24 -19.09 28.11
CA ASP A 479 16.82 -20.39 28.59
C ASP A 479 16.29 -20.20 30.02
N LEU A 480 15.02 -20.53 30.22
CA LEU A 480 14.24 -20.29 31.42
C LEU A 480 13.92 -21.61 32.12
N GLN A 481 13.62 -21.57 33.40
CA GLN A 481 12.95 -22.65 34.12
C GLN A 481 11.51 -22.23 34.39
N VAL A 482 10.56 -23.05 33.95
CA VAL A 482 9.13 -22.78 34.10
C VAL A 482 8.44 -23.88 34.89
N ASP A 483 7.53 -23.50 35.75
CA ASP A 483 6.65 -24.38 36.50
C ASP A 483 5.18 -24.01 36.28
N HIS A 484 4.26 -24.71 36.95
CA HIS A 484 2.82 -24.51 36.83
C HIS A 484 2.34 -23.11 37.29
N ASN A 485 3.20 -22.32 37.96
CA ASN A 485 2.86 -20.95 38.39
C ASN A 485 3.12 -19.92 37.31
N VAL A 486 3.97 -20.24 36.32
CA VAL A 486 4.30 -19.34 35.21
C VAL A 486 3.10 -19.26 34.25
N LYS A 487 2.55 -18.06 34.05
CA LYS A 487 1.39 -17.82 33.22
C LYS A 487 1.72 -17.05 31.93
N ASP A 488 2.80 -16.30 31.95
CA ASP A 488 3.27 -15.51 30.80
C ASP A 488 4.79 -15.41 30.78
N VAL A 489 5.31 -15.17 29.59
CA VAL A 489 6.69 -14.73 29.36
C VAL A 489 6.63 -13.33 28.80
N ARG A 490 7.40 -12.41 29.38
CA ARG A 490 7.52 -11.01 28.92
C ARG A 490 8.94 -10.72 28.50
N VAL A 491 9.10 -9.78 27.55
CA VAL A 491 10.39 -9.31 27.08
C VAL A 491 10.46 -7.80 27.13
N ARG A 492 11.63 -7.27 27.46
CA ARG A 492 11.96 -5.85 27.29
C ARG A 492 13.40 -5.70 26.78
N ALA A 493 13.65 -4.58 26.11
CA ALA A 493 14.98 -4.21 25.62
C ALA A 493 15.47 -2.90 26.25
N THR A 494 16.78 -2.71 26.24
CA THR A 494 17.42 -1.41 26.48
C THR A 494 18.19 -1.04 25.23
N ASP A 495 17.96 0.16 24.67
CA ASP A 495 18.65 0.61 23.48
C ASP A 495 20.14 0.90 23.71
N GLY A 496 20.90 1.08 22.64
CA GLY A 496 22.34 1.33 22.72
C GLY A 496 22.72 2.65 23.42
N GLN A 497 21.77 3.55 23.60
CA GLN A 497 21.95 4.79 24.37
C GLN A 497 21.61 4.60 25.88
N GLY A 498 21.27 3.39 26.28
CA GLY A 498 20.94 3.06 27.65
C GLY A 498 19.51 3.37 28.08
N ARG A 499 18.61 3.69 27.15
CA ARG A 499 17.20 3.98 27.43
C ARG A 499 16.42 2.67 27.42
N PRO A 500 15.73 2.33 28.53
CA PRO A 500 14.91 1.12 28.56
C PRO A 500 13.65 1.30 27.71
N GLN A 501 13.16 0.21 27.10
CA GLN A 501 11.84 0.13 26.53
C GLN A 501 10.80 0.51 27.60
N THR A 502 9.83 1.34 27.25
CA THR A 502 8.81 1.74 28.21
C THR A 502 7.83 0.61 28.50
N ARG A 503 7.37 0.55 29.75
CA ARG A 503 6.30 -0.37 30.17
C ARG A 503 4.92 0.13 29.77
N GLU A 504 4.77 1.44 29.55
CA GLU A 504 3.50 2.06 29.21
C GLU A 504 3.04 1.54 27.84
N GLU A 505 1.86 0.96 27.82
CA GLU A 505 1.26 0.45 26.60
C GLU A 505 0.48 1.58 25.90
N THR A 506 0.90 1.91 24.68
CA THR A 506 0.19 2.86 23.82
C THR A 506 -0.08 2.23 22.46
N PRO A 507 -1.22 2.60 21.82
CA PRO A 507 -1.49 2.17 20.45
C PRO A 507 -0.47 2.78 19.46
N PRO A 508 -0.39 2.27 18.22
CA PRO A 508 0.53 2.79 17.20
C PRO A 508 0.35 4.27 16.87
N PHE A 509 -0.88 4.78 16.89
CA PHE A 509 -1.14 6.20 16.61
C PHE A 509 -0.85 7.08 17.83
N PRO A 510 -0.13 8.22 17.68
CA PRO A 510 0.44 8.78 16.44
C PRO A 510 1.90 8.38 16.17
N SER A 511 2.67 7.87 17.15
CA SER A 511 4.14 7.86 17.13
C SER A 511 4.76 6.45 17.23
N GLY A 512 3.99 5.42 16.93
CA GLY A 512 4.37 4.02 17.10
C GLY A 512 3.93 3.44 18.44
N ALA A 513 3.62 2.13 18.47
CA ALA A 513 3.22 1.43 19.67
C ALA A 513 4.35 1.39 20.70
N THR A 514 3.99 1.38 21.97
CA THR A 514 4.92 1.17 23.08
C THR A 514 4.36 0.15 24.07
N GLY A 515 5.23 -0.51 24.86
CA GLY A 515 4.85 -1.53 25.83
C GLY A 515 5.78 -2.75 25.74
N TYR A 516 5.56 -3.72 26.62
CA TYR A 516 6.29 -4.98 26.62
C TYR A 516 5.48 -6.07 25.93
N HIS A 517 6.07 -6.76 24.96
CA HIS A 517 5.41 -7.94 24.41
C HIS A 517 5.37 -9.07 25.45
N SER A 518 4.21 -9.71 25.57
CA SER A 518 3.99 -10.85 26.45
C SER A 518 3.28 -11.98 25.72
N VAL A 519 3.67 -13.22 26.04
CA VAL A 519 3.05 -14.44 25.50
C VAL A 519 2.51 -15.25 26.66
N THR A 520 1.22 -15.53 26.64
CA THR A 520 0.57 -16.42 27.62
C THR A 520 0.99 -17.86 27.38
N ILE A 521 1.40 -18.58 28.43
CA ILE A 521 1.73 -19.99 28.40
C ILE A 521 0.92 -20.78 29.41
N ALA A 522 0.64 -22.05 29.11
CA ALA A 522 0.04 -22.99 30.02
C ALA A 522 1.07 -24.11 30.31
N VAL A 523 1.56 -24.18 31.53
CA VAL A 523 2.53 -25.19 31.93
C VAL A 523 1.81 -26.34 32.67
N SER A 524 1.89 -27.56 32.11
CA SER A 524 1.27 -28.79 32.63
C SER A 524 2.29 -29.72 33.33
#